data_e20a6cd9a09a71e86c9b9d886c5f9370
#
_entry.id   e20a6cd9a09a71e86c9b9d886c5f9370
#
_cell.length_a   1.000
_cell.length_b   1.000
_cell.length_c   1.000
_cell.angle_alpha   90.00
_cell.angle_beta   90.00
_cell.angle_gamma   90.00
#
_symmetry.space_group_name_H-M   'P 1'
#
loop_
_entity.id
_entity.type
_entity.pdbx_description
1 polymer ?
#
loop_
_entity_poly.entity_id
_entity_poly.type
_entity_poly.pdbx_seq_one_letter_code
_entity_poly.pdbx_strand_id
1 'polypeptide(L)'
;MTRTQSNRAQERLALGTYVKLMRAANSARAYASQSLSDANVTLTQFAVLEALYHLGPMSLSDIARKVLTTGGNLTMVVGNLEKQGLARRQSCPEDKRVLIVVLTAKGKTLLRDIFPKHAAAIVEFLNVLSPEEQERLGELCRKLGKQPKRSA
;
A
#
# COMPACT_ATOMS: atom_id res chain seq x y z
N MET A 1 16.99 -24.87 -32.25
CA MET A 1 16.69 -23.48 -31.78
C MET A 1 17.98 -22.83 -31.33
N THR A 2 18.40 -21.76 -32.00
CA THR A 2 19.65 -21.06 -31.66
C THR A 2 19.47 -20.29 -30.35
N ARG A 3 20.54 -20.18 -29.54
CA ARG A 3 20.62 -19.44 -28.25
C ARG A 3 20.00 -18.02 -28.31
N THR A 4 20.13 -17.36 -29.48
CA THR A 4 19.55 -16.02 -29.74
C THR A 4 18.03 -16.00 -29.85
N GLN A 5 17.40 -17.05 -30.38
CA GLN A 5 15.93 -17.15 -30.51
C GLN A 5 15.28 -17.42 -29.16
N SER A 6 15.91 -18.26 -28.32
CA SER A 6 15.45 -18.53 -26.95
C SER A 6 15.49 -17.26 -26.10
N ASN A 7 16.53 -16.44 -26.22
CA ASN A 7 16.68 -15.18 -25.47
C ASN A 7 15.58 -14.16 -25.85
N ARG A 8 15.28 -13.99 -27.13
CA ARG A 8 14.22 -13.10 -27.62
C ARG A 8 12.80 -13.55 -27.19
N ALA A 9 12.56 -14.86 -27.11
CA ALA A 9 11.29 -15.38 -26.62
C ALA A 9 11.12 -15.09 -25.12
N GLN A 10 12.16 -15.28 -24.32
CA GLN A 10 12.17 -14.99 -22.90
C GLN A 10 11.99 -13.49 -22.62
N GLU A 11 12.65 -12.62 -23.37
CA GLU A 11 12.47 -11.16 -23.28
C GLU A 11 11.05 -10.74 -23.57
N ARG A 12 10.44 -11.23 -24.66
CA ARG A 12 9.03 -10.94 -24.98
C ARG A 12 8.06 -11.39 -23.88
N LEU A 13 8.28 -12.59 -23.34
CA LEU A 13 7.47 -13.08 -22.24
C LEU A 13 7.59 -12.19 -21.00
N ALA A 14 8.81 -11.85 -20.60
CA ALA A 14 9.07 -11.01 -19.44
C ALA A 14 8.47 -9.61 -19.60
N LEU A 15 8.69 -8.95 -20.74
CA LEU A 15 8.14 -7.62 -21.03
C LEU A 15 6.60 -7.65 -21.09
N GLY A 16 6.01 -8.67 -21.72
CA GLY A 16 4.55 -8.83 -21.77
C GLY A 16 3.94 -9.05 -20.38
N THR A 17 4.59 -9.83 -19.53
CA THR A 17 4.19 -10.05 -18.14
C THR A 17 4.30 -8.77 -17.32
N TYR A 18 5.40 -8.03 -17.46
CA TYR A 18 5.60 -6.74 -16.81
C TYR A 18 4.49 -5.73 -17.14
N VAL A 19 4.17 -5.57 -18.44
CA VAL A 19 3.10 -4.65 -18.88
C VAL A 19 1.75 -5.04 -18.29
N LYS A 20 1.40 -6.34 -18.28
CA LYS A 20 0.16 -6.83 -17.68
C LYS A 20 0.10 -6.57 -16.19
N LEU A 21 1.20 -6.83 -15.47
CA LEU A 21 1.32 -6.57 -14.05
C LEU A 21 1.12 -5.08 -13.73
N MET A 22 1.79 -4.19 -14.47
CA MET A 22 1.67 -2.75 -14.26
C MET A 22 0.26 -2.21 -14.57
N ARG A 23 -0.40 -2.73 -15.62
CA ARG A 23 -1.79 -2.38 -15.92
C ARG A 23 -2.75 -2.83 -14.82
N ALA A 24 -2.61 -4.08 -14.36
CA ALA A 24 -3.43 -4.61 -13.27
C ALA A 24 -3.23 -3.81 -11.98
N ALA A 25 -1.97 -3.50 -11.62
CA ALA A 25 -1.65 -2.69 -10.45
C ALA A 25 -2.25 -1.27 -10.53
N ASN A 26 -2.23 -0.63 -11.70
CA ASN A 26 -2.84 0.68 -11.91
C ASN A 26 -4.37 0.62 -11.78
N SER A 27 -5.02 -0.42 -12.34
CA SER A 27 -6.47 -0.62 -12.21
C SER A 27 -6.86 -0.87 -10.75
N ALA A 28 -6.13 -1.72 -10.02
CA ALA A 28 -6.36 -1.96 -8.60
C ALA A 28 -6.24 -0.67 -7.78
N ARG A 29 -5.22 0.14 -8.07
CA ARG A 29 -5.02 1.45 -7.40
C ARG A 29 -6.17 2.41 -7.69
N ALA A 30 -6.68 2.46 -8.92
CA ALA A 30 -7.80 3.31 -9.29
C ALA A 30 -9.08 2.92 -8.53
N TYR A 31 -9.42 1.64 -8.47
CA TYR A 31 -10.55 1.12 -7.68
C TYR A 31 -10.41 1.45 -6.19
N ALA A 32 -9.24 1.17 -5.61
CA ALA A 32 -8.95 1.50 -4.23
C ALA A 32 -9.08 3.00 -3.93
N SER A 33 -8.57 3.87 -4.82
CA SER A 33 -8.68 5.32 -4.65
C SER A 33 -10.11 5.82 -4.77
N GLN A 34 -10.88 5.29 -5.72
CA GLN A 34 -12.28 5.67 -5.93
C GLN A 34 -13.15 5.36 -4.70
N SER A 35 -12.90 4.23 -4.02
CA SER A 35 -13.65 3.85 -2.82
C SER A 35 -13.44 4.80 -1.63
N LEU A 36 -12.41 5.65 -1.67
CA LEU A 36 -12.02 6.61 -0.65
C LEU A 36 -12.43 8.05 -0.98
N SER A 37 -13.02 8.31 -2.16
CA SER A 37 -13.32 9.66 -2.65
C SER A 37 -14.15 10.50 -1.70
N ASP A 38 -15.16 9.89 -1.07
CA ASP A 38 -16.10 10.58 -0.17
C ASP A 38 -15.47 10.87 1.21
N ALA A 39 -14.37 10.22 1.55
CA ALA A 39 -13.73 10.32 2.86
C ALA A 39 -12.67 11.43 2.95
N ASN A 40 -12.39 12.09 1.83
CA ASN A 40 -11.34 13.12 1.71
C ASN A 40 -9.95 12.65 2.22
N VAL A 41 -9.64 11.38 1.99
CA VAL A 41 -8.33 10.78 2.27
C VAL A 41 -7.78 10.13 1.02
N THR A 42 -6.48 10.27 0.80
CA THR A 42 -5.78 9.57 -0.28
C THR A 42 -5.53 8.12 0.09
N LEU A 43 -5.25 7.27 -0.90
CA LEU A 43 -4.90 5.87 -0.66
C LEU A 43 -3.68 5.72 0.26
N THR A 44 -2.68 6.60 0.15
CA THR A 44 -1.50 6.59 1.03
C THR A 44 -1.88 7.00 2.45
N GLN A 45 -2.73 8.01 2.61
CA GLN A 45 -3.23 8.42 3.93
C GLN A 45 -4.03 7.29 4.58
N PHE A 46 -4.92 6.64 3.83
CA PHE A 46 -5.67 5.46 4.29
C PHE A 46 -4.73 4.35 4.76
N ALA A 47 -3.71 4.00 3.97
CA ALA A 47 -2.74 2.97 4.32
C ALA A 47 -1.95 3.30 5.61
N VAL A 48 -1.64 4.59 5.85
CA VAL A 48 -1.02 5.03 7.11
C VAL A 48 -1.98 4.86 8.28
N LEU A 49 -3.23 5.29 8.13
CA LEU A 49 -4.25 5.13 9.18
C LEU A 49 -4.50 3.65 9.52
N GLU A 50 -4.59 2.79 8.50
CA GLU A 50 -4.76 1.34 8.64
C GLU A 50 -3.57 0.70 9.37
N ALA A 51 -2.34 1.06 8.98
CA ALA A 51 -1.13 0.58 9.64
C ALA A 51 -1.11 0.97 11.13
N LEU A 52 -1.44 2.22 11.46
CA LEU A 52 -1.52 2.70 12.84
C LEU A 52 -2.66 2.03 13.63
N TYR A 53 -3.76 1.69 12.97
CA TYR A 53 -4.89 1.03 13.60
C TYR A 53 -4.57 -0.41 14.02
N HIS A 54 -3.93 -1.17 13.13
CA HIS A 54 -3.64 -2.58 13.36
C HIS A 54 -2.34 -2.85 14.12
N LEU A 55 -1.33 -1.99 13.95
CA LEU A 55 0.01 -2.19 14.52
C LEU A 55 0.32 -1.24 15.68
N GLY A 56 -0.55 -0.26 15.94
CA GLY A 56 -0.35 0.73 16.99
C GLY A 56 0.60 1.87 16.60
N PRO A 57 1.06 2.66 17.58
CA PRO A 57 1.97 3.77 17.36
C PRO A 57 3.28 3.33 16.71
N MET A 58 3.77 4.08 15.72
CA MET A 58 4.99 3.76 14.98
C MET A 58 5.81 5.01 14.66
N SER A 59 7.13 4.82 14.52
CA SER A 59 8.02 5.85 13.97
C SER A 59 7.73 6.09 12.48
N LEU A 60 8.12 7.25 11.95
CA LEU A 60 7.99 7.55 10.52
C LEU A 60 8.72 6.52 9.64
N SER A 61 9.90 6.06 10.09
CA SER A 61 10.66 5.04 9.36
C SER A 61 9.96 3.68 9.32
N ASP A 62 9.27 3.29 10.40
CA ASP A 62 8.50 2.04 10.44
C ASP A 62 7.27 2.12 9.54
N ILE A 63 6.55 3.25 9.57
CA ILE A 63 5.42 3.48 8.67
C ILE A 63 5.89 3.44 7.21
N ALA A 64 7.01 4.10 6.86
CA ALA A 64 7.54 4.11 5.50
C ALA A 64 7.80 2.69 4.97
N ARG A 65 8.36 1.82 5.81
CA ARG A 65 8.59 0.41 5.47
C ARG A 65 7.30 -0.38 5.27
N LYS A 66 6.26 -0.10 6.07
CA LYS A 66 4.97 -0.81 6.02
C LYS A 66 4.10 -0.33 4.86
N VAL A 67 4.09 0.97 4.59
CA VAL A 67 3.21 1.59 3.57
C VAL A 67 3.87 1.64 2.19
N LEU A 68 5.12 1.18 2.06
CA LEU A 68 5.88 1.16 0.79
C LEU A 68 5.96 2.53 0.11
N THR A 69 6.17 3.59 0.90
CA THR A 69 6.31 4.96 0.42
C THR A 69 7.71 5.52 0.75
N THR A 70 8.10 6.62 0.09
CA THR A 70 9.35 7.32 0.42
C THR A 70 9.21 8.14 1.69
N GLY A 71 10.29 8.26 2.48
CA GLY A 71 10.28 9.02 3.73
C GLY A 71 9.89 10.49 3.56
N GLY A 72 10.33 11.16 2.47
CA GLY A 72 9.95 12.55 2.18
C GLY A 72 8.45 12.71 1.91
N ASN A 73 7.86 11.82 1.14
CA ASN A 73 6.42 11.81 0.90
C ASN A 73 5.63 11.53 2.19
N LEU A 74 6.12 10.62 3.04
CA LEU A 74 5.46 10.26 4.29
C LEU A 74 5.38 11.43 5.28
N THR A 75 6.40 12.26 5.37
CA THR A 75 6.39 13.45 6.23
C THR A 75 5.23 14.37 5.87
N MET A 76 5.00 14.61 4.58
CA MET A 76 3.88 15.40 4.08
C MET A 76 2.53 14.70 4.33
N VAL A 77 2.45 13.39 4.09
CA VAL A 77 1.25 12.59 4.31
C VAL A 77 0.82 12.67 5.78
N VAL A 78 1.74 12.43 6.71
CA VAL A 78 1.46 12.51 8.16
C VAL A 78 1.12 13.94 8.57
N GLY A 79 1.80 14.96 8.04
CA GLY A 79 1.46 16.36 8.27
C GLY A 79 0.03 16.71 7.84
N ASN A 80 -0.44 16.17 6.73
CA ASN A 80 -1.83 16.35 6.27
C ASN A 80 -2.83 15.61 7.18
N LEU A 81 -2.50 14.40 7.66
CA LEU A 81 -3.33 13.69 8.63
C LEU A 81 -3.43 14.43 9.96
N GLU A 82 -2.35 15.10 10.40
CA GLU A 82 -2.36 15.95 11.59
C GLU A 82 -3.25 17.18 11.41
N LYS A 83 -3.16 17.86 10.28
CA LYS A 83 -4.04 19.00 9.94
C LYS A 83 -5.52 18.62 9.93
N GLN A 84 -5.83 17.40 9.54
CA GLN A 84 -7.20 16.85 9.55
C GLN A 84 -7.60 16.33 10.93
N GLY A 85 -6.68 16.28 11.90
CA GLY A 85 -6.90 15.75 13.25
C GLY A 85 -7.08 14.23 13.30
N LEU A 86 -6.59 13.49 12.28
CA LEU A 86 -6.75 12.03 12.17
C LEU A 86 -5.58 11.26 12.80
N ALA A 87 -4.41 11.86 12.84
CA ALA A 87 -3.22 11.35 13.50
C ALA A 87 -2.50 12.50 14.21
N ARG A 88 -1.52 12.20 15.06
CA ARG A 88 -0.64 13.19 15.69
C ARG A 88 0.74 12.61 15.92
N ARG A 89 1.75 13.45 15.90
CA ARG A 89 3.09 13.11 16.39
C ARG A 89 3.17 13.34 17.88
N GLN A 90 3.91 12.48 18.56
CA GLN A 90 4.28 12.65 19.97
C GLN A 90 5.65 12.01 20.23
N SER A 91 6.29 12.39 21.35
CA SER A 91 7.51 11.72 21.79
C SER A 91 7.22 10.29 22.19
N CYS A 92 8.12 9.35 21.82
CA CYS A 92 8.04 7.98 22.28
C CYS A 92 8.18 7.92 23.81
N PRO A 93 7.33 7.19 24.54
CA PRO A 93 7.45 7.06 26.00
C PRO A 93 8.78 6.47 26.45
N GLU A 94 9.35 5.53 25.65
CA GLU A 94 10.59 4.82 25.95
C GLU A 94 11.85 5.64 25.59
N ASP A 95 11.77 6.47 24.54
CA ASP A 95 12.85 7.37 24.15
C ASP A 95 12.28 8.68 23.60
N LYS A 96 12.33 9.74 24.42
CA LYS A 96 11.78 11.06 24.09
C LYS A 96 12.43 11.74 22.89
N ARG A 97 13.58 11.24 22.41
CA ARG A 97 14.24 11.73 21.18
C ARG A 97 13.60 11.19 19.91
N VAL A 98 12.81 10.12 20.03
CA VAL A 98 12.12 9.51 18.91
C VAL A 98 10.69 10.03 18.83
N LEU A 99 10.28 10.50 17.64
CA LEU A 99 8.90 10.86 17.35
C LEU A 99 8.15 9.64 16.79
N ILE A 100 7.01 9.37 17.39
CA ILE A 100 6.06 8.35 16.91
C ILE A 100 4.76 9.01 16.46
N VAL A 101 4.08 8.38 15.51
CA VAL A 101 2.76 8.77 15.03
C VAL A 101 1.74 7.91 15.71
N VAL A 102 0.69 8.51 16.21
CA VAL A 102 -0.42 7.84 16.87
C VAL A 102 -1.74 8.20 16.19
N LEU A 103 -2.63 7.24 16.11
CA LEU A 103 -3.98 7.42 15.59
C LEU A 103 -4.86 8.13 16.64
N THR A 104 -5.59 9.17 16.23
CA THR A 104 -6.55 9.84 17.12
C THR A 104 -7.88 9.08 17.20
N ALA A 105 -8.75 9.44 18.16
CA ALA A 105 -10.10 8.92 18.22
C ALA A 105 -10.88 9.22 16.93
N LYS A 106 -10.73 10.44 16.37
CA LYS A 106 -11.33 10.83 15.08
C LYS A 106 -10.82 9.95 13.94
N GLY A 107 -9.50 9.68 13.89
CA GLY A 107 -8.90 8.80 12.88
C GLY A 107 -9.41 7.36 12.98
N LYS A 108 -9.58 6.83 14.20
CA LYS A 108 -10.18 5.50 14.43
C LYS A 108 -11.63 5.42 13.96
N THR A 109 -12.44 6.45 14.26
CA THR A 109 -13.83 6.50 13.80
C THR A 109 -13.91 6.54 12.29
N LEU A 110 -13.17 7.47 11.64
CA LEU A 110 -13.13 7.56 10.20
C LEU A 110 -12.75 6.22 9.55
N LEU A 111 -11.68 5.58 10.04
CA LEU A 111 -11.23 4.31 9.48
C LEU A 111 -12.30 3.22 9.57
N ARG A 112 -12.98 3.09 10.72
CA ARG A 112 -14.09 2.12 10.89
C ARG A 112 -15.23 2.37 9.92
N ASP A 113 -15.53 3.62 9.61
CA ASP A 113 -16.62 4.00 8.72
C ASP A 113 -16.31 3.71 7.26
N ILE A 114 -15.04 3.95 6.83
CA ILE A 114 -14.63 3.81 5.42
C ILE A 114 -14.11 2.41 5.07
N PHE A 115 -13.56 1.66 6.03
CA PHE A 115 -12.95 0.35 5.78
C PHE A 115 -13.90 -0.66 5.12
N PRO A 116 -15.16 -0.84 5.55
CA PRO A 116 -16.07 -1.79 4.91
C PRO A 116 -16.32 -1.47 3.44
N LYS A 117 -16.49 -0.20 3.09
CA LYS A 117 -16.68 0.27 1.71
C LYS A 117 -15.43 0.03 0.86
N HIS A 118 -14.26 0.33 1.43
CA HIS A 118 -12.97 0.08 0.77
C HIS A 118 -12.75 -1.42 0.53
N ALA A 119 -12.97 -2.26 1.55
CA ALA A 119 -12.85 -3.71 1.42
C ALA A 119 -13.80 -4.29 0.37
N ALA A 120 -15.06 -3.83 0.33
CA ALA A 120 -16.03 -4.24 -0.68
C ALA A 120 -15.57 -3.90 -2.11
N ALA A 121 -15.00 -2.72 -2.32
CA ALA A 121 -14.46 -2.32 -3.62
C ALA A 121 -13.27 -3.20 -4.05
N ILE A 122 -12.39 -3.58 -3.13
CA ILE A 122 -11.30 -4.52 -3.43
C ILE A 122 -11.84 -5.92 -3.77
N VAL A 123 -12.82 -6.39 -3.03
CA VAL A 123 -13.50 -7.67 -3.34
C VAL A 123 -14.13 -7.62 -4.72
N GLU A 124 -14.87 -6.57 -5.05
CA GLU A 124 -15.48 -6.37 -6.38
C GLU A 124 -14.42 -6.40 -7.49
N PHE A 125 -13.32 -5.67 -7.31
CA PHE A 125 -12.22 -5.64 -8.28
C PHE A 125 -11.62 -7.03 -8.52
N LEU A 126 -11.47 -7.85 -7.48
CA LEU A 126 -10.86 -9.16 -7.56
C LEU A 126 -11.83 -10.29 -7.94
N ASN A 127 -13.16 -10.06 -7.91
CA ASN A 127 -14.16 -11.08 -8.19
C ASN A 127 -14.16 -11.63 -9.65
N VAL A 128 -13.40 -11.00 -10.55
CA VAL A 128 -13.17 -11.56 -11.91
C VAL A 128 -12.28 -12.81 -11.89
N LEU A 129 -11.62 -13.06 -10.76
CA LEU A 129 -10.76 -14.21 -10.51
C LEU A 129 -11.46 -15.18 -9.55
N SER A 130 -11.29 -16.49 -9.77
CA SER A 130 -11.71 -17.49 -8.78
C SER A 130 -10.88 -17.37 -7.49
N PRO A 131 -11.33 -17.92 -6.34
CA PRO A 131 -10.54 -17.94 -5.12
C PRO A 131 -9.13 -18.53 -5.31
N GLU A 132 -9.01 -19.61 -6.09
CA GLU A 132 -7.75 -20.29 -6.38
C GLU A 132 -6.82 -19.40 -7.23
N GLU A 133 -7.39 -18.67 -8.19
CA GLU A 133 -6.64 -17.71 -9.00
C GLU A 133 -6.15 -16.53 -8.17
N GLN A 134 -6.97 -16.02 -7.24
CA GLN A 134 -6.58 -14.94 -6.31
C GLN A 134 -5.44 -15.40 -5.40
N GLU A 135 -5.52 -16.61 -4.84
CA GLU A 135 -4.47 -17.19 -4.00
C GLU A 135 -3.17 -17.34 -4.79
N ARG A 136 -3.26 -17.88 -6.01
CA ARG A 136 -2.10 -18.04 -6.90
C ARG A 136 -1.46 -16.71 -7.28
N LEU A 137 -2.28 -15.70 -7.61
CA LEU A 137 -1.81 -14.35 -7.90
C LEU A 137 -1.07 -13.77 -6.68
N GLY A 138 -1.64 -13.91 -5.49
CA GLY A 138 -1.02 -13.46 -4.23
C GLY A 138 0.35 -14.09 -3.99
N GLU A 139 0.49 -15.41 -4.22
CA GLU A 139 1.76 -16.11 -4.12
C GLU A 139 2.81 -15.58 -5.11
N LEU A 140 2.40 -15.36 -6.37
CA LEU A 140 3.30 -14.86 -7.43
C LEU A 140 3.74 -13.42 -7.13
N CYS A 141 2.83 -12.56 -6.70
CA CYS A 141 3.15 -11.19 -6.27
C CYS A 141 4.12 -11.18 -5.08
N ARG A 142 3.89 -12.03 -4.07
CA ARG A 142 4.80 -12.18 -2.93
C ARG A 142 6.20 -12.64 -3.35
N LYS A 143 6.29 -13.59 -4.28
CA LYS A 143 7.57 -14.06 -4.84
C LYS A 143 8.32 -12.95 -5.56
N LEU A 144 7.62 -12.15 -6.37
CA LEU A 144 8.20 -10.99 -7.06
C LEU A 144 8.67 -9.90 -6.07
N GLY A 145 7.87 -9.60 -5.05
CA GLY A 145 8.18 -8.56 -4.07
C GLY A 145 9.37 -8.86 -3.16
N LYS A 146 9.77 -10.13 -3.05
CA LYS A 146 10.95 -10.57 -2.27
C LYS A 146 12.27 -10.48 -3.04
N GLN A 147 12.26 -10.04 -4.31
CA GLN A 147 13.50 -9.86 -5.06
C GLN A 147 14.39 -8.80 -4.38
N PRO A 148 15.70 -9.06 -4.21
CA PRO A 148 16.61 -8.05 -3.70
C PRO A 148 16.59 -6.83 -4.63
N LYS A 149 16.51 -5.63 -4.04
CA LYS A 149 16.67 -4.40 -4.83
C LYS A 149 18.04 -4.44 -5.50
N ARG A 150 18.08 -4.29 -6.82
CA ARG A 150 19.36 -4.09 -7.53
C ARG A 150 19.99 -2.82 -6.96
N SER A 151 21.17 -2.97 -6.36
CA SER A 151 21.99 -1.81 -6.00
C SER A 151 22.27 -1.04 -7.29
N ALA A 152 22.01 0.25 -7.28
CA ALA A 152 22.35 1.16 -8.38
C ALA A 152 23.85 1.35 -8.41
#